data_2d0dc9b2fe63c1926f5e3617d8f24897
#
_entry.id   2d0dc9b2fe63c1926f5e3617d8f24897
#
_cell.length_a   1.000
_cell.length_b   1.000
_cell.length_c   1.000
_cell.angle_alpha   90.00
_cell.angle_beta   90.00
_cell.angle_gamma   90.00
#
_symmetry.space_group_name_H-M   'P 1'
#
loop_
_entity.id
_entity.type
_entity.pdbx_description
1 polymer ?
#
loop_
_entity_poly.entity_id
_entity_poly.type
_entity_poly.pdbx_seq_one_letter_code
_entity_poly.pdbx_strand_id
1 'polypeptide(L)'
;MVSRLIAVVLSAGACCSATAQALVDQTRQQTPPTRPLTLEERGDILMARKMYREAIDTFQSDKNKNAVLYNKIGIAYHQLQQLDNAKKFYEQAVKLKRDYAEALNNIGTVYYAKKSYRRAIGYYRRALRISDSASIYSNLGTAYFARKQYIEATKAYQEALDRDPDVFEHRSNYGTLLQDRNVEERARFHYELAKMYAQKGRNELALQYVRKCLEEGFKDKKKLAEDPEFQSLRETDEFKQLMATEQRVL
;
A
#
# COMPACT_ATOMS: atom_id res chain seq x y z
N MET A 1 -74.20 -33.68 -15.79
CA MET A 1 -73.51 -32.46 -16.23
C MET A 1 -72.23 -32.31 -15.45
N VAL A 2 -71.23 -33.07 -15.79
CA VAL A 2 -69.89 -32.94 -15.24
C VAL A 2 -68.94 -33.32 -16.36
N SER A 3 -68.35 -32.34 -17.03
CA SER A 3 -67.17 -32.51 -17.91
C SER A 3 -66.89 -31.19 -18.59
N ARG A 4 -65.90 -30.48 -18.06
CA ARG A 4 -65.11 -29.48 -18.77
C ARG A 4 -64.35 -28.63 -17.73
N LEU A 5 -63.29 -29.19 -17.15
CA LEU A 5 -62.32 -28.39 -16.38
C LEU A 5 -61.01 -29.19 -16.08
N ILE A 6 -60.39 -29.76 -17.11
CA ILE A 6 -59.01 -30.29 -17.02
C ILE A 6 -58.41 -30.13 -18.43
N ALA A 7 -57.93 -28.99 -18.78
CA ALA A 7 -57.03 -28.81 -19.93
C ALA A 7 -56.39 -27.40 -20.04
N VAL A 8 -55.93 -26.77 -18.94
CA VAL A 8 -55.21 -25.47 -19.05
C VAL A 8 -53.96 -25.41 -18.14
N VAL A 9 -53.50 -26.48 -17.55
CA VAL A 9 -52.35 -26.39 -16.63
C VAL A 9 -51.01 -26.99 -17.19
N LEU A 10 -50.98 -27.44 -18.44
CA LEU A 10 -49.80 -28.10 -19.01
C LEU A 10 -48.99 -27.26 -20.04
N SER A 11 -49.33 -26.00 -20.28
CA SER A 11 -48.57 -25.17 -21.25
C SER A 11 -47.69 -24.07 -20.66
N ALA A 12 -47.69 -23.85 -19.33
CA ALA A 12 -46.89 -22.82 -18.71
C ALA A 12 -45.48 -23.30 -18.24
N GLY A 13 -45.24 -24.62 -18.17
CA GLY A 13 -43.96 -25.18 -17.71
C GLY A 13 -42.86 -25.26 -18.75
N ALA A 14 -43.20 -25.26 -20.03
CA ALA A 14 -42.22 -25.42 -21.11
C ALA A 14 -41.59 -24.12 -21.60
N CYS A 15 -42.21 -22.98 -21.33
CA CYS A 15 -41.70 -21.67 -21.76
C CYS A 15 -40.64 -21.09 -20.82
N CYS A 16 -40.66 -21.41 -19.51
CA CYS A 16 -39.69 -20.92 -18.54
C CYS A 16 -38.33 -21.64 -18.62
N SER A 17 -38.30 -22.91 -19.05
CA SER A 17 -37.06 -23.66 -19.18
C SER A 17 -36.25 -23.25 -20.41
N ALA A 18 -36.91 -22.89 -21.52
CA ALA A 18 -36.24 -22.45 -22.75
C ALA A 18 -35.56 -21.05 -22.60
N THR A 19 -36.18 -20.16 -21.84
CA THR A 19 -35.62 -18.82 -21.59
C THR A 19 -34.46 -18.84 -20.60
N ALA A 20 -34.48 -19.73 -19.60
CA ALA A 20 -33.37 -19.93 -18.68
C ALA A 20 -32.13 -20.56 -19.36
N GLN A 21 -32.37 -21.55 -20.24
CA GLN A 21 -31.33 -22.19 -21.03
C GLN A 21 -30.71 -21.22 -22.03
N ALA A 22 -31.50 -20.39 -22.69
CA ALA A 22 -31.01 -19.36 -23.62
C ALA A 22 -30.20 -18.26 -22.92
N LEU A 23 -30.53 -17.88 -21.66
CA LEU A 23 -29.71 -16.95 -20.85
C LEU A 23 -28.38 -17.57 -20.40
N VAL A 24 -28.39 -18.85 -20.04
CA VAL A 24 -27.15 -19.58 -19.69
C VAL A 24 -26.22 -19.75 -20.89
N ASP A 25 -26.78 -20.01 -22.08
CA ASP A 25 -26.01 -20.13 -23.32
C ASP A 25 -25.46 -18.76 -23.80
N GLN A 26 -26.20 -17.66 -23.59
CA GLN A 26 -25.73 -16.31 -23.90
C GLN A 26 -24.57 -15.86 -22.95
N THR A 27 -24.61 -16.27 -21.67
CA THR A 27 -23.49 -16.01 -20.74
C THR A 27 -22.26 -16.88 -21.01
N ARG A 28 -22.45 -18.05 -21.64
CA ARG A 28 -21.35 -18.94 -22.02
C ARG A 28 -20.60 -18.51 -23.28
N GLN A 29 -21.23 -17.67 -24.13
CA GLN A 29 -20.63 -17.19 -25.40
C GLN A 29 -19.84 -15.88 -25.28
N GLN A 30 -19.71 -15.30 -24.08
CA GLN A 30 -18.98 -14.05 -23.86
C GLN A 30 -17.66 -14.20 -23.09
N THR A 31 -16.99 -15.35 -23.16
CA THR A 31 -15.58 -15.38 -22.84
C THR A 31 -14.83 -14.76 -24.01
N PRO A 32 -14.20 -13.58 -23.85
CA PRO A 32 -13.38 -13.04 -24.92
C PRO A 32 -12.31 -14.08 -25.30
N PRO A 33 -11.92 -14.17 -26.59
CA PRO A 33 -10.90 -15.10 -27.02
C PRO A 33 -9.65 -14.85 -26.16
N THR A 34 -9.33 -15.81 -25.31
CA THR A 34 -8.16 -15.74 -24.42
C THR A 34 -6.91 -15.83 -25.29
N ARG A 35 -6.38 -14.65 -25.69
CA ARG A 35 -5.06 -14.63 -26.31
C ARG A 35 -4.03 -15.24 -25.34
N PRO A 36 -3.00 -15.92 -25.84
CA PRO A 36 -1.95 -16.41 -24.98
C PRO A 36 -1.31 -15.26 -24.21
N LEU A 37 -1.11 -15.46 -22.91
CA LEU A 37 -0.48 -14.45 -22.03
C LEU A 37 0.94 -14.17 -22.52
N THR A 38 1.31 -12.89 -22.57
CA THR A 38 2.68 -12.46 -22.78
C THR A 38 3.59 -12.91 -21.63
N LEU A 39 4.90 -12.91 -21.83
CA LEU A 39 5.85 -13.20 -20.76
C LEU A 39 5.75 -12.19 -19.62
N GLU A 40 5.49 -10.93 -19.92
CA GLU A 40 5.28 -9.88 -18.92
C GLU A 40 4.04 -10.18 -18.06
N GLU A 41 2.89 -10.50 -18.66
CA GLU A 41 1.66 -10.85 -17.95
C GLU A 41 1.81 -12.13 -17.11
N ARG A 42 2.53 -13.14 -17.64
CA ARG A 42 2.87 -14.35 -16.86
C ARG A 42 3.71 -14.04 -15.64
N GLY A 43 4.72 -13.20 -15.82
CA GLY A 43 5.56 -12.73 -14.72
C GLY A 43 4.77 -11.95 -13.67
N ASP A 44 3.83 -11.09 -14.08
CA ASP A 44 2.95 -10.35 -13.16
C ASP A 44 2.06 -11.29 -12.33
N ILE A 45 1.52 -12.35 -12.95
CA ILE A 45 0.75 -13.40 -12.23
C ILE A 45 1.64 -14.11 -11.21
N LEU A 46 2.88 -14.43 -11.57
CA LEU A 46 3.85 -15.08 -10.66
C LEU A 46 4.21 -14.14 -9.49
N MET A 47 4.38 -12.84 -9.76
CA MET A 47 4.59 -11.81 -8.73
C MET A 47 3.41 -11.76 -7.74
N ALA A 48 2.17 -11.75 -8.25
CA ALA A 48 0.96 -11.75 -7.42
C ALA A 48 0.85 -13.02 -6.55
N ARG A 49 1.36 -14.15 -7.05
CA ARG A 49 1.45 -15.43 -6.33
C ARG A 49 2.67 -15.53 -5.41
N LYS A 50 3.49 -14.47 -5.32
CA LYS A 50 4.76 -14.44 -4.57
C LYS A 50 5.81 -15.46 -5.04
N MET A 51 5.68 -15.95 -6.26
CA MET A 51 6.63 -16.87 -6.93
C MET A 51 7.74 -16.03 -7.58
N TYR A 52 8.54 -15.35 -6.75
CA TYR A 52 9.45 -14.30 -7.21
C TYR A 52 10.60 -14.82 -8.08
N ARG A 53 11.11 -16.03 -7.82
CA ARG A 53 12.20 -16.63 -8.62
C ARG A 53 11.72 -16.94 -10.04
N GLU A 54 10.57 -17.60 -10.14
CA GLU A 54 9.94 -17.93 -11.42
C GLU A 54 9.50 -16.67 -12.19
N ALA A 55 9.07 -15.63 -11.47
CA ALA A 55 8.78 -14.33 -12.08
C ALA A 55 10.04 -13.72 -12.70
N ILE A 56 11.18 -13.74 -12.00
CA ILE A 56 12.47 -13.25 -12.51
C ILE A 56 12.85 -14.00 -13.78
N ASP A 57 12.82 -15.35 -13.77
CA ASP A 57 13.18 -16.18 -14.92
C ASP A 57 12.27 -15.88 -16.11
N THR A 58 10.95 -15.73 -15.85
CA THR A 58 9.96 -15.39 -16.88
C THR A 58 10.23 -14.00 -17.48
N PHE A 59 10.43 -12.98 -16.65
CA PHE A 59 10.76 -11.63 -17.12
C PHE A 59 12.10 -11.59 -17.86
N GLN A 60 13.10 -12.35 -17.42
CA GLN A 60 14.41 -12.39 -18.04
C GLN A 60 14.39 -13.12 -19.39
N SER A 61 13.45 -14.04 -19.64
CA SER A 61 13.29 -14.72 -20.91
C SER A 61 12.66 -13.84 -21.99
N ASP A 62 12.02 -12.72 -21.62
CA ASP A 62 11.49 -11.78 -22.59
C ASP A 62 12.65 -11.07 -23.33
N LYS A 63 12.60 -11.09 -24.66
CA LYS A 63 13.59 -10.41 -25.51
C LYS A 63 13.39 -8.89 -25.56
N ASN A 64 12.17 -8.42 -25.33
CA ASN A 64 11.78 -7.01 -25.41
C ASN A 64 11.99 -6.30 -24.07
N LYS A 65 13.23 -6.21 -23.61
CA LYS A 65 13.56 -5.59 -22.33
C LYS A 65 13.40 -4.08 -22.39
N ASN A 66 12.45 -3.56 -21.63
CA ASN A 66 12.19 -2.14 -21.45
C ASN A 66 12.40 -1.71 -19.99
N ALA A 67 12.26 -0.41 -19.72
CA ALA A 67 12.46 0.13 -18.37
C ALA A 67 11.46 -0.45 -17.35
N VAL A 68 10.21 -0.71 -17.75
CA VAL A 68 9.17 -1.29 -16.90
C VAL A 68 9.55 -2.71 -16.51
N LEU A 69 9.98 -3.52 -17.46
CA LEU A 69 10.37 -4.91 -17.23
C LEU A 69 11.59 -4.99 -16.28
N TYR A 70 12.60 -4.14 -16.48
CA TYR A 70 13.74 -4.07 -15.56
C TYR A 70 13.29 -3.65 -14.14
N ASN A 71 12.35 -2.71 -14.02
CA ASN A 71 11.81 -2.33 -12.71
C ASN A 71 11.07 -3.51 -12.05
N LYS A 72 10.26 -4.28 -12.78
CA LYS A 72 9.56 -5.47 -12.28
C LYS A 72 10.53 -6.54 -11.78
N ILE A 73 11.60 -6.81 -12.54
CA ILE A 73 12.68 -7.72 -12.11
C ILE A 73 13.33 -7.22 -10.81
N GLY A 74 13.60 -5.92 -10.74
CA GLY A 74 14.13 -5.29 -9.53
C GLY A 74 13.21 -5.48 -8.32
N ILE A 75 11.89 -5.33 -8.51
CA ILE A 75 10.89 -5.57 -7.45
C ILE A 75 10.94 -7.02 -6.99
N ALA A 76 11.00 -7.98 -7.91
CA ALA A 76 11.09 -9.40 -7.55
C ALA A 76 12.34 -9.73 -6.73
N TYR A 77 13.52 -9.20 -7.12
CA TYR A 77 14.73 -9.33 -6.32
C TYR A 77 14.64 -8.65 -4.94
N HIS A 78 13.94 -7.50 -4.88
CA HIS A 78 13.73 -6.81 -3.61
C HIS A 78 12.87 -7.66 -2.65
N GLN A 79 11.80 -8.29 -3.15
CA GLN A 79 10.98 -9.20 -2.36
C GLN A 79 11.77 -10.42 -1.84
N LEU A 80 12.78 -10.87 -2.59
CA LEU A 80 13.72 -11.90 -2.17
C LEU A 80 14.84 -11.38 -1.23
N GLN A 81 14.78 -10.12 -0.81
CA GLN A 81 15.82 -9.44 -0.01
C GLN A 81 17.21 -9.40 -0.69
N GLN A 82 17.26 -9.61 -2.00
CA GLN A 82 18.48 -9.52 -2.80
C GLN A 82 18.71 -8.07 -3.26
N LEU A 83 19.01 -7.20 -2.29
CA LEU A 83 19.02 -5.74 -2.47
C LEU A 83 20.02 -5.23 -3.52
N ASP A 84 21.17 -5.91 -3.68
CA ASP A 84 22.16 -5.51 -4.69
C ASP A 84 21.70 -5.83 -6.11
N ASN A 85 21.07 -7.00 -6.29
CA ASN A 85 20.45 -7.37 -7.55
C ASN A 85 19.29 -6.44 -7.87
N ALA A 86 18.41 -6.17 -6.89
CA ALA A 86 17.30 -5.24 -7.06
C ALA A 86 17.80 -3.86 -7.55
N LYS A 87 18.82 -3.30 -6.87
CA LYS A 87 19.43 -2.02 -7.24
C LYS A 87 19.95 -2.04 -8.68
N LYS A 88 20.71 -3.09 -9.06
CA LYS A 88 21.24 -3.24 -10.42
C LYS A 88 20.14 -3.16 -11.47
N PHE A 89 19.01 -3.83 -11.27
CA PHE A 89 17.90 -3.83 -12.22
C PHE A 89 17.13 -2.51 -12.24
N TYR A 90 16.92 -1.86 -11.10
CA TYR A 90 16.36 -0.51 -11.06
C TYR A 90 17.27 0.52 -11.76
N GLU A 91 18.58 0.41 -11.63
CA GLU A 91 19.55 1.27 -12.34
C GLU A 91 19.50 1.04 -13.87
N GLN A 92 19.26 -0.21 -14.33
CA GLN A 92 19.01 -0.48 -15.75
C GLN A 92 17.71 0.19 -16.21
N ALA A 93 16.64 0.13 -15.42
CA ALA A 93 15.39 0.82 -15.71
C ALA A 93 15.60 2.33 -15.87
N VAL A 94 16.31 2.98 -14.94
CA VAL A 94 16.64 4.41 -14.99
C VAL A 94 17.58 4.75 -16.14
N LYS A 95 18.49 3.83 -16.53
CA LYS A 95 19.36 4.03 -17.69
C LYS A 95 18.57 4.10 -19.01
N LEU A 96 17.53 3.25 -19.14
CA LEU A 96 16.64 3.25 -20.32
C LEU A 96 15.64 4.42 -20.28
N LYS A 97 15.14 4.77 -19.11
CA LYS A 97 14.17 5.86 -18.91
C LYS A 97 14.62 6.73 -17.74
N ARG A 98 15.28 7.86 -18.02
CA ARG A 98 15.91 8.73 -17.01
C ARG A 98 14.89 9.38 -16.06
N ASP A 99 13.67 9.59 -16.55
CA ASP A 99 12.52 10.18 -15.83
C ASP A 99 11.56 9.12 -15.29
N TYR A 100 12.08 7.94 -14.92
CA TYR A 100 11.27 6.87 -14.35
C TYR A 100 11.20 6.99 -12.81
N ALA A 101 10.18 7.72 -12.33
CA ALA A 101 10.01 8.05 -10.91
C ALA A 101 9.93 6.81 -10.02
N GLU A 102 9.19 5.76 -10.44
CA GLU A 102 9.06 4.53 -9.65
C GLU A 102 10.41 3.82 -9.46
N ALA A 103 11.22 3.71 -10.52
CA ALA A 103 12.53 3.07 -10.42
C ALA A 103 13.47 3.88 -9.52
N LEU A 104 13.44 5.22 -9.59
CA LEU A 104 14.19 6.08 -8.67
C LEU A 104 13.73 5.92 -7.23
N ASN A 105 12.40 5.88 -6.99
CA ASN A 105 11.84 5.60 -5.67
C ASN A 105 12.33 4.24 -5.15
N ASN A 106 12.30 3.21 -5.98
CA ASN A 106 12.72 1.86 -5.60
C ASN A 106 14.22 1.78 -5.29
N ILE A 107 15.09 2.53 -5.99
CA ILE A 107 16.49 2.68 -5.62
C ILE A 107 16.60 3.35 -4.23
N GLY A 108 15.80 4.37 -3.97
CA GLY A 108 15.71 5.01 -2.67
C GLY A 108 15.35 4.01 -1.57
N THR A 109 14.38 3.13 -1.82
CA THR A 109 13.95 2.09 -0.87
C THR A 109 15.07 1.06 -0.60
N VAL A 110 15.85 0.68 -1.62
CA VAL A 110 17.04 -0.16 -1.42
C VAL A 110 18.06 0.53 -0.52
N TYR A 111 18.36 1.82 -0.75
CA TYR A 111 19.27 2.56 0.12
C TYR A 111 18.73 2.72 1.54
N TYR A 112 17.41 2.86 1.70
CA TYR A 112 16.77 2.86 3.01
C TYR A 112 16.99 1.53 3.73
N ALA A 113 16.69 0.40 3.09
CA ALA A 113 16.90 -0.94 3.65
C ALA A 113 18.36 -1.19 4.04
N LYS A 114 19.32 -0.60 3.30
CA LYS A 114 20.75 -0.60 3.62
C LYS A 114 21.14 0.44 4.68
N LYS A 115 20.19 1.08 5.34
CA LYS A 115 20.37 2.15 6.35
C LYS A 115 21.16 3.37 5.83
N SER A 116 21.29 3.50 4.52
CA SER A 116 21.92 4.64 3.84
C SER A 116 20.90 5.77 3.61
N TYR A 117 20.27 6.24 4.68
CA TYR A 117 19.12 7.15 4.64
C TYR A 117 19.38 8.45 3.87
N ARG A 118 20.60 9.01 3.94
CA ARG A 118 20.96 10.21 3.18
C ARG A 118 20.88 9.98 1.67
N ARG A 119 21.30 8.82 1.18
CA ARG A 119 21.18 8.44 -0.23
C ARG A 119 19.74 8.19 -0.60
N ALA A 120 18.97 7.49 0.25
CA ALA A 120 17.54 7.26 0.06
C ALA A 120 16.80 8.59 -0.15
N ILE A 121 16.99 9.57 0.74
CA ILE A 121 16.41 10.92 0.63
C ILE A 121 16.77 11.56 -0.73
N GLY A 122 18.00 11.45 -1.17
CA GLY A 122 18.45 11.99 -2.46
C GLY A 122 17.66 11.39 -3.64
N TYR A 123 17.42 10.07 -3.62
CA TYR A 123 16.67 9.38 -4.67
C TYR A 123 15.17 9.68 -4.61
N TYR A 124 14.56 9.72 -3.41
CA TYR A 124 13.14 10.11 -3.27
C TYR A 124 12.89 11.54 -3.76
N ARG A 125 13.77 12.49 -3.41
CA ARG A 125 13.69 13.86 -3.95
C ARG A 125 13.84 13.93 -5.47
N ARG A 126 14.68 13.05 -6.06
CA ARG A 126 14.77 12.95 -7.53
C ARG A 126 13.47 12.42 -8.13
N ALA A 127 12.88 11.39 -7.51
CA ALA A 127 11.60 10.82 -7.95
C ALA A 127 10.46 11.86 -7.86
N LEU A 128 10.41 12.63 -6.77
CA LEU A 128 9.41 13.70 -6.56
C LEU A 128 9.51 14.85 -7.58
N ARG A 129 10.70 15.10 -8.15
CA ARG A 129 10.81 16.09 -9.25
C ARG A 129 10.14 15.63 -10.54
N ILE A 130 9.83 14.35 -10.67
CA ILE A 130 9.23 13.73 -11.85
C ILE A 130 7.75 13.42 -11.60
N SER A 131 7.42 12.92 -10.43
CA SER A 131 6.07 12.48 -10.07
C SER A 131 5.71 12.95 -8.67
N ASP A 132 4.64 13.73 -8.58
CA ASP A 132 4.07 14.23 -7.33
C ASP A 132 3.20 13.13 -6.70
N SER A 133 3.83 12.21 -5.96
CA SER A 133 3.22 10.97 -5.46
C SER A 133 3.20 10.90 -3.93
N ALA A 134 2.02 10.65 -3.35
CA ALA A 134 1.84 10.43 -1.92
C ALA A 134 2.78 9.34 -1.38
N SER A 135 2.95 8.26 -2.14
CA SER A 135 3.81 7.16 -1.75
C SER A 135 5.29 7.55 -1.66
N ILE A 136 5.76 8.38 -2.58
CA ILE A 136 7.16 8.84 -2.57
C ILE A 136 7.39 9.82 -1.40
N TYR A 137 6.42 10.69 -1.11
CA TYR A 137 6.47 11.57 0.08
C TYR A 137 6.48 10.77 1.38
N SER A 138 5.67 9.73 1.49
CA SER A 138 5.66 8.82 2.65
C SER A 138 7.03 8.17 2.85
N ASN A 139 7.66 7.66 1.78
CA ASN A 139 9.01 7.09 1.83
C ASN A 139 10.06 8.14 2.23
N LEU A 140 9.95 9.35 1.69
CA LEU A 140 10.82 10.47 2.04
C LEU A 140 10.71 10.81 3.53
N GLY A 141 9.48 10.94 4.04
CA GLY A 141 9.21 11.17 5.47
C GLY A 141 9.81 10.07 6.35
N THR A 142 9.64 8.82 5.94
CA THR A 142 10.22 7.66 6.64
C THR A 142 11.76 7.73 6.70
N ALA A 143 12.41 8.14 5.62
CA ALA A 143 13.86 8.29 5.60
C ALA A 143 14.36 9.47 6.44
N TYR A 144 13.62 10.58 6.48
CA TYR A 144 13.90 11.69 7.39
C TYR A 144 13.72 11.28 8.86
N PHE A 145 12.64 10.57 9.15
CA PHE A 145 12.35 10.07 10.50
C PHE A 145 13.48 9.16 11.01
N ALA A 146 13.96 8.22 10.17
CA ALA A 146 15.08 7.34 10.49
C ALA A 146 16.40 8.10 10.76
N ARG A 147 16.52 9.33 10.25
CA ARG A 147 17.62 10.25 10.56
C ARG A 147 17.35 11.16 11.76
N LYS A 148 16.22 10.98 12.44
CA LYS A 148 15.77 11.86 13.54
C LYS A 148 15.52 13.31 13.11
N GLN A 149 15.31 13.54 11.82
CA GLN A 149 14.92 14.82 11.23
C GLN A 149 13.37 14.92 11.25
N TYR A 150 12.84 15.09 12.45
CA TYR A 150 11.40 14.93 12.68
C TYR A 150 10.56 16.03 12.00
N ILE A 151 11.07 17.27 11.94
CA ILE A 151 10.37 18.38 11.28
C ILE A 151 10.19 18.10 9.79
N GLU A 152 11.25 17.66 9.11
CA GLU A 152 11.22 17.33 7.70
C GLU A 152 10.38 16.07 7.45
N ALA A 153 10.41 15.12 8.39
CA ALA A 153 9.57 13.92 8.31
C ALA A 153 8.09 14.29 8.38
N THR A 154 7.67 15.10 9.37
CA THR A 154 6.29 15.55 9.52
C THR A 154 5.82 16.30 8.28
N LYS A 155 6.62 17.24 7.73
CA LYS A 155 6.29 17.92 6.48
C LYS A 155 6.07 16.94 5.32
N ALA A 156 6.97 15.98 5.15
CA ALA A 156 6.83 15.00 4.07
C ALA A 156 5.61 14.08 4.25
N TYR A 157 5.28 13.69 5.48
CA TYR A 157 4.06 12.91 5.75
C TYR A 157 2.79 13.75 5.52
N GLN A 158 2.82 15.03 5.83
CA GLN A 158 1.71 15.95 5.56
C GLN A 158 1.47 16.07 4.06
N GLU A 159 2.53 16.28 3.27
CA GLU A 159 2.46 16.26 1.81
C GLU A 159 1.91 14.94 1.25
N ALA A 160 2.24 13.81 1.88
CA ALA A 160 1.68 12.51 1.50
C ALA A 160 0.18 12.44 1.77
N LEU A 161 -0.28 12.84 2.97
CA LEU A 161 -1.69 12.85 3.37
C LEU A 161 -2.54 13.88 2.58
N ASP A 162 -1.94 14.98 2.12
CA ASP A 162 -2.65 15.97 1.30
C ASP A 162 -2.98 15.43 -0.09
N ARG A 163 -2.18 14.48 -0.59
CA ARG A 163 -2.38 13.82 -1.90
C ARG A 163 -3.23 12.56 -1.80
N ASP A 164 -3.04 11.81 -0.74
CA ASP A 164 -3.78 10.58 -0.47
C ASP A 164 -4.03 10.47 1.05
N PRO A 165 -5.25 10.82 1.51
CA PRO A 165 -5.61 10.77 2.92
C PRO A 165 -5.50 9.37 3.55
N ASP A 166 -5.51 8.31 2.73
CA ASP A 166 -5.45 6.93 3.17
C ASP A 166 -4.08 6.28 2.92
N VAL A 167 -3.06 7.07 2.56
CA VAL A 167 -1.72 6.59 2.18
C VAL A 167 -1.09 5.65 3.22
N PHE A 168 -1.37 5.83 4.51
CA PHE A 168 -0.85 4.98 5.59
C PHE A 168 -1.77 3.80 5.94
N GLU A 169 -3.01 3.79 5.42
CA GLU A 169 -3.98 2.70 5.62
C GLU A 169 -3.88 1.63 4.52
N HIS A 170 -3.42 2.01 3.34
CA HIS A 170 -3.20 1.05 2.27
C HIS A 170 -2.11 0.06 2.68
N ARG A 171 -2.46 -1.23 2.75
CA ARG A 171 -1.53 -2.34 3.07
C ARG A 171 -0.45 -2.57 2.01
N SER A 172 -0.13 -1.56 1.22
CA SER A 172 1.00 -1.63 0.32
C SER A 172 2.31 -1.64 1.13
N ASN A 173 3.34 -2.18 0.61
CA ASN A 173 4.72 -2.39 1.05
C ASN A 173 5.32 -1.48 2.18
N TYR A 174 4.56 -0.56 2.74
CA TYR A 174 4.96 0.37 3.81
C TYR A 174 5.12 -0.30 5.18
N GLY A 175 4.39 -1.39 5.44
CA GLY A 175 4.54 -2.16 6.68
C GLY A 175 5.95 -2.69 6.87
N THR A 176 6.67 -2.96 5.78
CA THR A 176 8.07 -3.43 5.82
C THR A 176 9.02 -2.35 6.33
N LEU A 177 8.73 -1.07 6.04
CA LEU A 177 9.59 0.06 6.48
C LEU A 177 9.46 0.38 7.97
N LEU A 178 8.38 -0.07 8.62
CA LEU A 178 8.16 0.09 10.07
C LEU A 178 8.73 -1.07 10.89
N GLN A 179 8.91 -2.26 10.30
CA GLN A 179 9.34 -3.46 11.01
C GLN A 179 10.75 -3.36 11.60
N ASP A 180 11.64 -2.58 10.99
CA ASP A 180 13.03 -2.42 11.45
C ASP A 180 13.21 -1.35 12.54
N ARG A 181 12.13 -0.71 13.01
CA ARG A 181 12.20 0.33 14.04
C ARG A 181 12.10 -0.28 15.43
N ASN A 182 12.83 0.31 16.39
CA ASN A 182 12.60 -0.01 17.78
C ASN A 182 11.20 0.46 18.24
N VAL A 183 10.72 -0.09 19.34
CA VAL A 183 9.37 0.15 19.87
C VAL A 183 9.13 1.65 20.11
N GLU A 184 10.11 2.36 20.66
CA GLU A 184 10.00 3.79 20.96
C GLU A 184 9.88 4.65 19.69
N GLU A 185 10.63 4.32 18.64
CA GLU A 185 10.53 5.00 17.35
C GLU A 185 9.18 4.74 16.64
N ARG A 186 8.62 3.53 16.79
CA ARG A 186 7.27 3.22 16.27
C ARG A 186 6.20 3.99 17.04
N ALA A 187 6.26 3.98 18.37
CA ALA A 187 5.34 4.74 19.21
C ALA A 187 5.35 6.23 18.86
N ARG A 188 6.52 6.82 18.68
CA ARG A 188 6.66 8.22 18.25
C ARG A 188 6.09 8.45 16.84
N PHE A 189 6.33 7.54 15.91
CA PHE A 189 5.77 7.63 14.56
C PHE A 189 4.24 7.62 14.60
N HIS A 190 3.63 6.71 15.36
CA HIS A 190 2.18 6.65 15.51
C HIS A 190 1.61 7.90 16.20
N TYR A 191 2.32 8.49 17.15
CA TYR A 191 1.95 9.77 17.75
C TYR A 191 1.92 10.90 16.69
N GLU A 192 2.94 11.02 15.84
CA GLU A 192 2.96 12.04 14.78
C GLU A 192 1.83 11.83 13.76
N LEU A 193 1.52 10.58 13.40
CA LEU A 193 0.37 10.26 12.54
C LEU A 193 -0.96 10.64 13.22
N ALA A 194 -1.12 10.33 14.50
CA ALA A 194 -2.31 10.71 15.25
C ALA A 194 -2.55 12.22 15.21
N LYS A 195 -1.50 13.03 15.40
CA LYS A 195 -1.58 14.49 15.29
C LYS A 195 -2.04 14.94 13.91
N MET A 196 -1.43 14.40 12.86
CA MET A 196 -1.75 14.78 11.47
C MET A 196 -3.20 14.42 11.10
N TYR A 197 -3.68 13.24 11.52
CA TYR A 197 -5.08 12.88 11.30
C TYR A 197 -6.05 13.74 12.10
N ALA A 198 -5.72 14.09 13.34
CA ALA A 198 -6.52 15.00 14.15
C ALA A 198 -6.61 16.41 13.53
N GLN A 199 -5.48 16.95 13.05
CA GLN A 199 -5.46 18.24 12.32
C GLN A 199 -6.34 18.23 11.06
N LYS A 200 -6.51 17.07 10.42
CA LYS A 200 -7.37 16.90 9.24
C LYS A 200 -8.82 16.57 9.60
N GLY A 201 -9.18 16.55 10.89
CA GLY A 201 -10.52 16.21 11.37
C GLY A 201 -10.89 14.73 11.21
N ARG A 202 -9.91 13.86 10.89
CA ARG A 202 -10.13 12.41 10.78
C ARG A 202 -9.99 11.75 12.16
N ASN A 203 -10.94 12.08 13.05
CA ASN A 203 -10.88 11.75 14.47
C ASN A 203 -10.78 10.23 14.73
N GLU A 204 -11.49 9.40 13.99
CA GLU A 204 -11.45 7.93 14.14
C GLU A 204 -10.04 7.37 13.89
N LEU A 205 -9.39 7.81 12.82
CA LEU A 205 -8.01 7.40 12.53
C LEU A 205 -7.04 7.99 13.56
N ALA A 206 -7.24 9.23 13.96
CA ALA A 206 -6.42 9.83 15.00
C ALA A 206 -6.48 9.03 16.30
N LEU A 207 -7.67 8.62 16.76
CA LEU A 207 -7.86 7.74 17.93
C LEU A 207 -7.21 6.37 17.76
N GLN A 208 -7.33 5.78 16.56
CA GLN A 208 -6.67 4.51 16.26
C GLN A 208 -5.14 4.62 16.39
N TYR A 209 -4.54 5.71 15.91
CA TYR A 209 -3.10 5.95 16.03
C TYR A 209 -2.67 6.37 17.44
N VAL A 210 -3.53 7.06 18.21
CA VAL A 210 -3.32 7.27 19.66
C VAL A 210 -3.26 5.92 20.37
N ARG A 211 -4.18 5.00 20.09
CA ARG A 211 -4.16 3.65 20.65
C ARG A 211 -2.86 2.92 20.32
N LYS A 212 -2.47 2.87 19.02
CA LYS A 212 -1.22 2.24 18.58
C LYS A 212 0.00 2.81 19.29
N CYS A 213 0.11 4.13 19.42
CA CYS A 213 1.26 4.73 20.09
C CYS A 213 1.32 4.40 21.58
N LEU A 214 0.17 4.31 22.27
CA LEU A 214 0.11 3.92 23.68
C LEU A 214 0.44 2.43 23.87
N GLU A 215 -0.07 1.54 23.02
CA GLU A 215 0.24 0.10 23.02
C GLU A 215 1.74 -0.16 22.81
N GLU A 216 2.40 0.67 22.03
CA GLU A 216 3.86 0.62 21.80
C GLU A 216 4.67 1.37 22.86
N GLY A 217 4.03 1.79 23.95
CA GLY A 217 4.72 2.34 25.12
C GLY A 217 5.15 3.80 24.97
N PHE A 218 4.38 4.64 24.30
CA PHE A 218 4.61 6.07 24.23
C PHE A 218 4.59 6.70 25.63
N LYS A 219 5.75 7.18 26.09
CA LYS A 219 5.95 7.60 27.50
C LYS A 219 5.37 8.98 27.82
N ASP A 220 5.31 9.87 26.83
CA ASP A 220 4.95 11.27 27.04
C ASP A 220 3.41 11.48 26.93
N LYS A 221 2.64 10.86 27.85
CA LYS A 221 1.18 11.03 27.91
C LYS A 221 0.77 12.51 28.05
N LYS A 222 1.63 13.34 28.64
CA LYS A 222 1.38 14.77 28.80
C LYS A 222 1.18 15.45 27.42
N LYS A 223 2.01 15.09 26.42
CA LYS A 223 1.82 15.59 25.06
C LYS A 223 0.48 15.21 24.47
N LEU A 224 0.03 13.96 24.64
CA LEU A 224 -1.32 13.55 24.19
C LEU A 224 -2.41 14.39 24.84
N ALA A 225 -2.25 14.74 26.11
CA ALA A 225 -3.22 15.55 26.86
C ALA A 225 -3.20 17.05 26.51
N GLU A 226 -2.05 17.61 26.14
CA GLU A 226 -1.85 19.04 26.03
C GLU A 226 -1.73 19.57 24.58
N ASP A 227 -1.27 18.71 23.62
CA ASP A 227 -1.09 19.14 22.25
C ASP A 227 -2.40 19.66 21.62
N PRO A 228 -2.39 20.86 21.02
CA PRO A 228 -3.60 21.49 20.50
C PRO A 228 -4.32 20.70 19.43
N GLU A 229 -3.59 19.86 18.70
CA GLU A 229 -4.14 19.02 17.62
C GLU A 229 -5.15 17.99 18.14
N PHE A 230 -5.03 17.56 19.40
CA PHE A 230 -5.96 16.61 20.01
C PHE A 230 -7.16 17.27 20.70
N GLN A 231 -7.34 18.58 20.58
CA GLN A 231 -8.42 19.28 21.25
C GLN A 231 -9.80 18.68 20.95
N SER A 232 -10.08 18.35 19.68
CA SER A 232 -11.36 17.75 19.29
C SER A 232 -11.56 16.33 19.81
N LEU A 233 -10.48 15.63 20.16
CA LEU A 233 -10.54 14.24 20.66
C LEU A 233 -10.71 14.16 22.18
N ARG A 234 -10.23 15.17 22.91
CA ARG A 234 -10.21 15.16 24.41
C ARG A 234 -11.57 14.96 25.04
N GLU A 235 -12.62 15.46 24.38
CA GLU A 235 -13.99 15.34 24.89
C GLU A 235 -14.64 13.97 24.59
N THR A 236 -14.01 13.17 23.70
CA THR A 236 -14.54 11.86 23.34
C THR A 236 -14.29 10.86 24.46
N ASP A 237 -15.28 9.99 24.72
CA ASP A 237 -15.15 8.93 25.73
C ASP A 237 -14.02 7.96 25.42
N GLU A 238 -13.79 7.67 24.13
CA GLU A 238 -12.72 6.78 23.70
C GLU A 238 -11.34 7.36 24.06
N PHE A 239 -11.11 8.65 23.81
CA PHE A 239 -9.84 9.29 24.19
C PHE A 239 -9.62 9.28 25.69
N LYS A 240 -10.67 9.60 26.47
CA LYS A 240 -10.61 9.55 27.95
C LYS A 240 -10.28 8.14 28.46
N GLN A 241 -10.88 7.11 27.87
CA GLN A 241 -10.58 5.71 28.19
C GLN A 241 -9.13 5.34 27.83
N LEU A 242 -8.64 5.71 26.65
CA LEU A 242 -7.25 5.47 26.24
C LEU A 242 -6.25 6.12 27.19
N MET A 243 -6.52 7.35 27.64
CA MET A 243 -5.66 8.08 28.57
C MET A 243 -5.70 7.51 29.98
N ALA A 244 -6.84 6.97 30.43
CA ALA A 244 -7.02 6.35 31.74
C ALA A 244 -6.39 4.95 31.84
N THR A 245 -6.18 4.26 30.71
CA THR A 245 -5.62 2.92 30.70
C THR A 245 -4.16 2.94 31.17
N GLU A 246 -3.84 2.20 32.22
CA GLU A 246 -2.46 1.99 32.66
C GLU A 246 -1.70 1.22 31.57
N GLN A 247 -0.52 1.74 31.19
CA GLN A 247 0.35 1.05 30.24
C GLN A 247 0.85 -0.25 30.88
N ARG A 248 0.28 -1.39 30.48
CA ARG A 248 0.93 -2.68 30.67
C ARG A 248 2.10 -2.74 29.70
N VAL A 249 3.29 -2.41 30.18
CA VAL A 249 4.54 -2.65 29.43
C VAL A 249 4.68 -4.17 29.35
N LEU A 250 4.55 -4.72 28.13
CA LEU A 250 4.88 -6.11 27.81
C LEU A 250 6.38 -6.27 27.69
#